data_c1ffa3b60c56f0aadb5a6f912f6725d2
#
_entry.id   c1ffa3b60c56f0aadb5a6f912f6725d2
#
_cell.length_a   1.000
_cell.length_b   1.000
_cell.length_c   1.000
_cell.angle_alpha   90.00
_cell.angle_beta   90.00
_cell.angle_gamma   90.00
#
_symmetry.space_group_name_H-M   'P 1'
#
loop_
_entity.id
_entity.type
_entity.pdbx_description
1 polymer ?
#
loop_
_entity_poly.entity_id
_entity_poly.type
_entity_poly.pdbx_seq_one_letter_code
_entity_poly.pdbx_strand_id
1 'polypeptide(L)'
;HQDAIAKGMKYRAKNKLHQWNVPYLPIDPKDIGRSYEAIIRVNSQSGKGGMAYLLKTNHNLDLPKRLQVEFEKVVQNYADETKKEVKDEDIWRLFKDEYLPVEESGATAAGVVVGDSKDETLEQWGRLKLLKVSVSSGEDGSDTVLKARILDRGVNVGVDEPVEREVSGIGNGPIAAFLNAVSNFGIEASVMDYVEHTMSVGTDAMAASYVECQIGEEDNTSIVWGVGIDTSIVTSSLKAIISAINRSER
;
A
#
# COMPACT_ATOMS: atom_id res chain seq x y z
N HIS A 1 -15.07 -10.48 -14.73
CA HIS A 1 -16.27 -9.95 -15.40
C HIS A 1 -16.57 -8.51 -14.98
N GLN A 2 -16.54 -8.16 -13.68
CA GLN A 2 -16.86 -6.82 -13.16
C GLN A 2 -15.98 -5.71 -13.75
N ASP A 3 -14.68 -5.95 -13.87
CA ASP A 3 -13.75 -4.99 -14.51
C ASP A 3 -14.10 -4.75 -16.00
N ALA A 4 -14.49 -5.82 -16.71
CA ALA A 4 -14.92 -5.70 -18.11
C ALA A 4 -16.22 -4.91 -18.24
N ILE A 5 -17.19 -5.11 -17.34
CA ILE A 5 -18.42 -4.33 -17.28
C ILE A 5 -18.12 -2.86 -16.99
N ALA A 6 -17.31 -2.58 -15.97
CA ALA A 6 -16.94 -1.21 -15.59
C ALA A 6 -16.21 -0.48 -16.74
N LYS A 7 -15.29 -1.15 -17.42
CA LYS A 7 -14.62 -0.61 -18.62
C LYS A 7 -15.61 -0.34 -19.76
N GLY A 8 -16.52 -1.29 -20.01
CA GLY A 8 -17.57 -1.13 -21.05
C GLY A 8 -18.49 0.05 -20.76
N MET A 9 -18.92 0.23 -19.50
CA MET A 9 -19.74 1.37 -19.07
C MET A 9 -19.01 2.70 -19.26
N LYS A 10 -17.73 2.78 -18.81
CA LYS A 10 -16.88 3.98 -19.02
C LYS A 10 -16.68 4.30 -20.50
N TYR A 11 -16.40 3.28 -21.32
CA TYR A 11 -16.21 3.44 -22.75
C TYR A 11 -17.46 3.99 -23.44
N ARG A 12 -18.66 3.46 -23.11
CA ARG A 12 -19.94 3.98 -23.61
C ARG A 12 -20.17 5.44 -23.24
N ALA A 13 -19.97 5.76 -21.94
CA ALA A 13 -20.16 7.13 -21.46
C ALA A 13 -19.23 8.12 -22.17
N LYS A 14 -17.95 7.76 -22.33
CA LYS A 14 -16.94 8.59 -23.01
C LYS A 14 -17.27 8.82 -24.49
N ASN A 15 -17.73 7.77 -25.18
CA ASN A 15 -18.00 7.82 -26.64
C ASN A 15 -19.44 8.11 -26.97
N LYS A 16 -20.31 8.39 -25.99
CA LYS A 16 -21.76 8.69 -26.16
C LYS A 16 -22.48 7.68 -27.05
N LEU A 17 -22.19 6.39 -26.88
CA LEU A 17 -22.77 5.33 -27.69
C LEU A 17 -24.25 5.12 -27.34
N HIS A 18 -25.14 5.15 -28.37
CA HIS A 18 -26.56 4.88 -28.17
C HIS A 18 -26.87 3.39 -28.06
N GLN A 19 -26.13 2.56 -28.77
CA GLN A 19 -26.35 1.13 -28.79
C GLN A 19 -25.76 0.49 -27.53
N TRP A 20 -26.51 -0.40 -26.87
CA TRP A 20 -26.02 -1.16 -25.72
C TRP A 20 -25.08 -2.27 -26.17
N ASN A 21 -23.85 -2.25 -25.64
CA ASN A 21 -22.80 -3.21 -25.98
C ASN A 21 -21.84 -3.46 -24.81
N VAL A 22 -22.35 -3.44 -23.57
CA VAL A 22 -21.54 -3.68 -22.39
C VAL A 22 -21.33 -5.19 -22.23
N PRO A 23 -20.07 -5.67 -22.12
CA PRO A 23 -19.79 -7.09 -21.94
C PRO A 23 -20.51 -7.65 -20.70
N TYR A 24 -21.02 -8.88 -20.79
CA TYR A 24 -21.71 -9.59 -19.71
C TYR A 24 -23.02 -8.95 -19.19
N LEU A 25 -23.45 -7.83 -19.76
CA LEU A 25 -24.73 -7.18 -19.45
C LEU A 25 -25.57 -7.13 -20.71
N PRO A 26 -26.56 -8.04 -20.87
CA PRO A 26 -27.35 -8.14 -22.11
C PRO A 26 -28.28 -6.93 -22.33
N ILE A 27 -28.66 -6.22 -21.28
CA ILE A 27 -29.53 -5.03 -21.31
C ILE A 27 -29.01 -3.93 -20.40
N ASP A 28 -29.37 -2.67 -20.67
CA ASP A 28 -29.11 -1.57 -19.74
C ASP A 28 -30.01 -1.73 -18.50
N PRO A 29 -29.45 -1.80 -17.29
CA PRO A 29 -30.25 -1.87 -16.08
C PRO A 29 -31.24 -0.72 -15.93
N LYS A 30 -30.93 0.47 -16.47
CA LYS A 30 -31.83 1.63 -16.47
C LYS A 30 -33.11 1.39 -17.25
N ASP A 31 -33.08 0.61 -18.33
CA ASP A 31 -34.27 0.30 -19.15
C ASP A 31 -35.29 -0.53 -18.37
N ILE A 32 -34.87 -1.18 -17.30
CA ILE A 32 -35.73 -1.96 -16.39
C ILE A 32 -35.88 -1.31 -15.00
N GLY A 33 -35.57 -0.02 -14.88
CA GLY A 33 -35.71 0.74 -13.64
C GLY A 33 -34.73 0.33 -12.52
N ARG A 34 -33.57 -0.21 -12.89
CA ARG A 34 -32.52 -0.63 -11.93
C ARG A 34 -31.23 0.16 -12.15
N SER A 35 -30.39 0.23 -11.12
CA SER A 35 -29.00 0.66 -11.22
C SER A 35 -28.09 -0.56 -11.34
N TYR A 36 -26.92 -0.36 -11.95
CA TYR A 36 -25.84 -1.36 -11.90
C TYR A 36 -25.01 -1.08 -10.64
N GLU A 37 -25.09 -1.98 -9.70
CA GLU A 37 -24.21 -2.01 -8.53
C GLU A 37 -23.39 -3.29 -8.60
N ALA A 38 -22.06 -3.15 -8.60
CA ALA A 38 -21.16 -4.27 -8.57
C ALA A 38 -21.13 -4.81 -7.13
N ILE A 39 -21.94 -5.81 -6.83
CA ILE A 39 -21.85 -6.54 -5.57
C ILE A 39 -20.73 -7.57 -5.73
N ILE A 40 -19.55 -7.24 -5.22
CA ILE A 40 -18.43 -8.16 -5.17
C ILE A 40 -18.44 -8.80 -3.78
N ARG A 41 -18.73 -10.09 -3.75
CA ARG A 41 -18.62 -10.89 -2.54
C ARG A 41 -17.27 -11.59 -2.53
N VAL A 42 -16.52 -11.41 -1.47
CA VAL A 42 -15.22 -12.05 -1.27
C VAL A 42 -15.38 -13.15 -0.23
N ASN A 43 -15.05 -14.35 -0.62
CA ASN A 43 -14.98 -15.52 0.27
C ASN A 43 -13.65 -16.24 0.02
N SER A 44 -13.36 -17.30 0.75
CA SER A 44 -12.13 -18.10 0.61
C SER A 44 -11.86 -18.63 -0.81
N GLN A 45 -12.88 -18.67 -1.68
CA GLN A 45 -12.77 -19.08 -3.07
C GLN A 45 -12.74 -17.90 -4.06
N SER A 46 -12.83 -16.67 -3.57
CA SER A 46 -12.78 -15.47 -4.41
C SER A 46 -11.35 -15.16 -4.79
N GLY A 47 -11.07 -15.12 -6.07
CA GLY A 47 -9.72 -14.83 -6.55
C GLY A 47 -9.29 -13.37 -6.32
N LYS A 48 -7.99 -13.16 -6.39
CA LYS A 48 -7.28 -11.86 -6.23
C LYS A 48 -7.93 -10.66 -6.96
N GLY A 49 -8.60 -10.92 -8.06
CA GLY A 49 -9.22 -9.87 -8.88
C GLY A 49 -10.36 -9.12 -8.18
N GLY A 50 -11.14 -9.79 -7.33
CA GLY A 50 -12.23 -9.18 -6.58
C GLY A 50 -11.72 -8.20 -5.51
N MET A 51 -10.75 -8.63 -4.73
CA MET A 51 -10.12 -7.82 -3.68
C MET A 51 -9.40 -6.59 -4.25
N ALA A 52 -8.61 -6.79 -5.31
CA ALA A 52 -7.91 -5.70 -5.99
C ALA A 52 -8.89 -4.68 -6.61
N TYR A 53 -10.03 -5.15 -7.14
CA TYR A 53 -11.07 -4.28 -7.65
C TYR A 53 -11.70 -3.42 -6.54
N LEU A 54 -12.00 -4.00 -5.37
CA LEU A 54 -12.57 -3.26 -4.24
C LEU A 54 -11.59 -2.19 -3.73
N LEU A 55 -10.32 -2.53 -3.54
CA LEU A 55 -9.29 -1.56 -3.14
C LEU A 55 -9.12 -0.45 -4.18
N LYS A 56 -9.17 -0.79 -5.48
CA LYS A 56 -9.08 0.21 -6.56
C LYS A 56 -10.29 1.12 -6.62
N THR A 57 -11.49 0.59 -6.45
CA THR A 57 -12.73 1.35 -6.61
C THR A 57 -13.02 2.23 -5.40
N ASN A 58 -12.80 1.71 -4.18
CA ASN A 58 -13.19 2.38 -2.95
C ASN A 58 -12.07 3.20 -2.32
N HIS A 59 -10.81 2.81 -2.56
CA HIS A 59 -9.64 3.45 -1.96
C HIS A 59 -8.63 3.97 -2.98
N ASN A 60 -8.91 3.85 -4.29
CA ASN A 60 -8.02 4.25 -5.39
C ASN A 60 -6.63 3.60 -5.33
N LEU A 61 -6.53 2.38 -4.78
CA LEU A 61 -5.31 1.60 -4.70
C LEU A 61 -5.22 0.61 -5.86
N ASP A 62 -4.31 0.84 -6.79
CA ASP A 62 -4.09 -0.04 -7.95
C ASP A 62 -2.90 -0.96 -7.70
N LEU A 63 -3.14 -2.06 -7.01
CA LEU A 63 -2.09 -2.97 -6.58
C LEU A 63 -1.39 -3.66 -7.75
N PRO A 64 -0.04 -3.77 -7.72
CA PRO A 64 0.72 -4.63 -8.63
C PRO A 64 0.25 -6.09 -8.58
N LYS A 65 0.32 -6.81 -9.70
CA LYS A 65 -0.20 -8.18 -9.79
C LYS A 65 0.41 -9.15 -8.78
N ARG A 66 1.70 -8.99 -8.47
CA ARG A 66 2.41 -9.85 -7.51
C ARG A 66 1.95 -9.55 -6.08
N LEU A 67 1.75 -8.28 -5.74
CA LEU A 67 1.17 -7.87 -4.47
C LEU A 67 -0.28 -8.37 -4.31
N GLN A 68 -1.08 -8.38 -5.39
CA GLN A 68 -2.43 -8.95 -5.36
C GLN A 68 -2.42 -10.43 -4.95
N VAL A 69 -1.40 -11.20 -5.39
CA VAL A 69 -1.25 -12.62 -5.03
C VAL A 69 -0.85 -12.78 -3.56
N GLU A 70 0.01 -11.90 -3.07
CA GLU A 70 0.40 -11.91 -1.65
C GLU A 70 -0.78 -11.54 -0.75
N PHE A 71 -1.50 -10.47 -1.08
CA PHE A 71 -2.65 -10.02 -0.32
C PHE A 71 -3.83 -11.03 -0.35
N GLU A 72 -4.00 -11.76 -1.46
CA GLU A 72 -4.97 -12.85 -1.54
C GLU A 72 -4.77 -13.88 -0.42
N LYS A 73 -3.52 -14.23 -0.11
CA LYS A 73 -3.20 -15.17 0.98
C LYS A 73 -3.60 -14.62 2.34
N VAL A 74 -3.36 -13.33 2.58
CA VAL A 74 -3.76 -12.66 3.83
C VAL A 74 -5.27 -12.75 4.02
N VAL A 75 -6.04 -12.44 2.99
CA VAL A 75 -7.50 -12.47 3.03
C VAL A 75 -8.02 -13.91 3.15
N GLN A 76 -7.40 -14.87 2.47
CA GLN A 76 -7.77 -16.28 2.59
C GLN A 76 -7.56 -16.81 4.01
N ASN A 77 -6.41 -16.54 4.60
CA ASN A 77 -6.13 -16.95 5.98
C ASN A 77 -7.20 -16.40 6.95
N TYR A 78 -7.54 -15.12 6.83
CA TYR A 78 -8.59 -14.51 7.64
C TYR A 78 -9.97 -15.15 7.41
N ALA A 79 -10.34 -15.44 6.15
CA ALA A 79 -11.60 -16.09 5.83
C ALA A 79 -11.68 -17.52 6.38
N ASP A 80 -10.56 -18.26 6.32
CA ASP A 80 -10.47 -19.63 6.83
C ASP A 80 -10.53 -19.70 8.37
N GLU A 81 -9.90 -18.74 9.04
CA GLU A 81 -9.94 -18.62 10.51
C GLU A 81 -11.34 -18.22 11.01
N THR A 82 -11.93 -17.21 10.40
CA THR A 82 -13.21 -16.67 10.84
C THR A 82 -14.42 -17.47 10.34
N LYS A 83 -14.26 -18.25 9.26
CA LYS A 83 -15.32 -18.97 8.53
C LYS A 83 -16.49 -18.08 8.11
N LYS A 84 -16.21 -16.80 7.87
CA LYS A 84 -17.19 -15.78 7.46
C LYS A 84 -16.93 -15.28 6.05
N GLU A 85 -17.98 -14.75 5.44
CA GLU A 85 -17.83 -13.96 4.22
C GLU A 85 -17.07 -12.67 4.55
N VAL A 86 -16.03 -12.36 3.76
CA VAL A 86 -15.19 -11.17 3.96
C VAL A 86 -15.89 -9.99 3.31
N LYS A 87 -16.21 -8.98 4.10
CA LYS A 87 -16.82 -7.73 3.63
C LYS A 87 -15.78 -6.76 3.08
N ASP A 88 -16.25 -5.75 2.38
CA ASP A 88 -15.40 -4.68 1.85
C ASP A 88 -14.62 -3.94 2.96
N GLU A 89 -15.28 -3.66 4.08
CA GLU A 89 -14.66 -3.07 5.27
C GLU A 89 -13.54 -3.94 5.84
N ASP A 90 -13.72 -5.27 5.84
CA ASP A 90 -12.68 -6.22 6.26
C ASP A 90 -11.49 -6.21 5.30
N ILE A 91 -11.72 -6.12 3.98
CA ILE A 91 -10.64 -6.03 2.97
C ILE A 91 -9.77 -4.81 3.24
N TRP A 92 -10.38 -3.65 3.47
CA TRP A 92 -9.62 -2.43 3.76
C TRP A 92 -8.87 -2.53 5.10
N ARG A 93 -9.53 -3.04 6.14
CA ARG A 93 -8.90 -3.26 7.44
C ARG A 93 -7.71 -4.18 7.33
N LEU A 94 -7.87 -5.37 6.72
CA LEU A 94 -6.79 -6.34 6.50
C LEU A 94 -5.62 -5.74 5.70
N PHE A 95 -5.93 -4.92 4.69
CA PHE A 95 -4.89 -4.26 3.92
C PHE A 95 -4.09 -3.26 4.77
N LYS A 96 -4.77 -2.46 5.59
CA LYS A 96 -4.09 -1.53 6.50
C LYS A 96 -3.26 -2.28 7.55
N ASP A 97 -3.85 -3.28 8.17
CA ASP A 97 -3.21 -4.05 9.24
C ASP A 97 -1.95 -4.78 8.73
N GLU A 98 -1.95 -5.18 7.47
CA GLU A 98 -0.83 -5.91 6.87
C GLU A 98 0.28 -4.99 6.34
N TYR A 99 -0.07 -3.89 5.66
CA TYR A 99 0.90 -3.08 4.90
C TYR A 99 1.12 -1.68 5.44
N LEU A 100 0.17 -1.11 6.18
CA LEU A 100 0.25 0.27 6.65
C LEU A 100 0.34 0.28 8.18
N PRO A 101 1.53 0.51 8.74
CA PRO A 101 1.66 0.66 10.20
C PRO A 101 0.77 1.82 10.69
N VAL A 102 0.12 1.63 11.82
CA VAL A 102 -0.78 2.62 12.40
C VAL A 102 0.02 3.89 12.70
N GLU A 103 -0.30 4.98 12.01
CA GLU A 103 0.20 6.30 12.39
C GLU A 103 -0.61 6.77 13.60
N GLU A 104 0.07 7.24 14.65
CA GLU A 104 -0.60 7.92 15.77
C GLU A 104 -1.46 9.05 15.19
N SER A 105 -2.72 9.10 15.60
CA SER A 105 -3.71 10.09 15.18
C SER A 105 -3.19 11.51 15.45
N GLY A 106 -2.73 12.18 14.40
CA GLY A 106 -2.17 13.53 14.52
C GLY A 106 -2.02 14.32 13.22
N ALA A 107 -2.12 13.71 12.04
CA ALA A 107 -2.06 14.44 10.78
C ALA A 107 -2.81 13.70 9.68
N THR A 108 -4.11 13.84 9.66
CA THR A 108 -4.90 13.55 8.45
C THR A 108 -4.72 14.71 7.47
N ALA A 109 -3.75 14.59 6.57
CA ALA A 109 -3.77 15.42 5.37
C ALA A 109 -4.92 14.89 4.49
N ALA A 110 -5.94 15.75 4.32
CA ALA A 110 -7.01 15.67 3.33
C ALA A 110 -7.81 14.35 3.26
N GLY A 111 -8.80 14.19 4.14
CA GLY A 111 -10.06 13.54 3.77
C GLY A 111 -10.12 12.02 3.69
N VAL A 112 -9.04 11.29 3.90
CA VAL A 112 -9.11 9.88 4.22
C VAL A 112 -9.30 9.77 5.72
N VAL A 113 -10.55 9.76 6.16
CA VAL A 113 -10.91 9.39 7.53
C VAL A 113 -10.49 7.93 7.68
N VAL A 114 -9.30 7.73 8.23
CA VAL A 114 -8.95 6.45 8.86
C VAL A 114 -9.92 6.36 10.02
N GLY A 115 -10.94 5.51 9.87
CA GLY A 115 -12.15 5.50 10.65
C GLY A 115 -11.88 5.68 12.14
N ASP A 116 -12.80 6.41 12.75
CA ASP A 116 -12.98 6.59 14.19
C ASP A 116 -13.37 5.23 14.83
N SER A 117 -12.50 4.25 14.68
CA SER A 117 -12.58 3.00 15.40
C SER A 117 -11.75 3.16 16.66
N LYS A 118 -12.43 3.40 17.77
CA LYS A 118 -11.95 3.15 19.12
C LYS A 118 -11.64 1.65 19.33
N ASP A 119 -11.00 1.03 18.38
CA ASP A 119 -10.47 -0.31 18.53
C ASP A 119 -9.05 -0.14 19.08
N GLU A 120 -8.97 -0.04 20.41
CA GLU A 120 -7.75 0.07 21.20
C GLU A 120 -6.82 -1.15 21.05
N THR A 121 -7.12 -2.08 20.13
CA THR A 121 -6.42 -3.35 19.93
C THR A 121 -5.53 -3.38 18.69
N LEU A 122 -5.44 -2.31 17.90
CA LEU A 122 -4.47 -2.24 16.81
C LEU A 122 -3.08 -1.99 17.40
N GLU A 123 -2.38 -3.08 17.72
CA GLU A 123 -0.98 -3.02 18.13
C GLU A 123 -0.18 -2.30 17.07
N GLN A 124 0.54 -1.25 17.46
CA GLN A 124 1.52 -0.60 16.60
C GLN A 124 2.58 -1.63 16.24
N TRP A 125 2.53 -2.11 14.99
CA TRP A 125 3.53 -3.04 14.53
C TRP A 125 4.67 -2.33 13.81
N GLY A 126 5.82 -2.95 13.84
CA GLY A 126 7.01 -2.53 13.10
C GLY A 126 8.03 -1.78 13.94
N ARG A 127 9.26 -2.18 13.72
CA ARG A 127 10.44 -1.63 14.41
C ARG A 127 10.72 -0.20 14.02
N LEU A 128 10.68 0.11 12.71
CA LEU A 128 11.11 1.40 12.20
C LEU A 128 9.91 2.29 11.82
N LYS A 129 10.00 3.59 12.16
CA LYS A 129 9.05 4.63 11.71
C LYS A 129 9.82 5.81 11.14
N LEU A 130 9.50 6.22 9.91
CA LEU A 130 10.05 7.42 9.29
C LEU A 130 9.41 8.67 9.91
N LEU A 131 10.22 9.52 10.56
CA LEU A 131 9.76 10.76 11.16
C LEU A 131 9.95 11.95 10.24
N LYS A 132 11.14 12.03 9.61
CA LYS A 132 11.49 13.15 8.72
C LYS A 132 12.49 12.68 7.68
N VAL A 133 12.39 13.24 6.48
CA VAL A 133 13.37 13.03 5.43
C VAL A 133 13.71 14.35 4.75
N SER A 134 14.94 14.51 4.36
CA SER A 134 15.42 15.55 3.47
C SER A 134 16.31 14.94 2.40
N VAL A 135 16.09 15.37 1.16
CA VAL A 135 16.80 14.88 -0.01
C VAL A 135 17.43 16.08 -0.69
N SER A 136 18.69 15.97 -1.03
CA SER A 136 19.45 16.99 -1.75
C SER A 136 20.34 16.34 -2.81
N SER A 137 20.67 17.07 -3.88
CA SER A 137 21.67 16.64 -4.83
C SER A 137 23.07 16.77 -4.22
N GLY A 138 23.98 15.87 -4.55
CA GLY A 138 25.39 15.99 -4.23
C GLY A 138 26.01 17.22 -4.90
N GLU A 139 27.22 17.61 -4.47
CA GLU A 139 27.88 18.84 -4.93
C GLU A 139 28.15 18.87 -6.45
N ASP A 140 28.37 17.71 -7.05
CA ASP A 140 28.56 17.55 -8.48
C ASP A 140 27.28 17.22 -9.26
N GLY A 141 26.16 17.08 -8.56
CA GLY A 141 24.85 16.73 -9.12
C GLY A 141 24.68 15.27 -9.57
N SER A 142 25.70 14.42 -9.37
CA SER A 142 25.66 13.01 -9.78
C SER A 142 24.92 12.13 -8.79
N ASP A 143 25.08 12.40 -7.49
CA ASP A 143 24.53 11.60 -6.41
C ASP A 143 23.39 12.31 -5.66
N THR A 144 22.55 11.53 -5.06
CA THR A 144 21.52 11.99 -4.11
C THR A 144 22.01 11.76 -2.70
N VAL A 145 22.01 12.81 -1.88
CA VAL A 145 22.26 12.75 -0.45
C VAL A 145 20.94 12.79 0.28
N LEU A 146 20.67 11.78 1.09
CA LEU A 146 19.47 11.67 1.90
C LEU A 146 19.83 11.70 3.38
N LYS A 147 19.10 12.49 4.15
CA LYS A 147 19.13 12.47 5.63
C LYS A 147 17.74 12.17 6.14
N ALA A 148 17.64 11.21 7.05
CA ALA A 148 16.37 10.83 7.65
C ALA A 148 16.47 10.76 9.17
N ARG A 149 15.37 11.11 9.85
CA ARG A 149 15.14 10.75 11.26
C ARG A 149 14.17 9.58 11.29
N ILE A 150 14.58 8.53 11.97
CA ILE A 150 13.85 7.28 12.08
C ILE A 150 13.69 6.97 13.57
N LEU A 151 12.48 6.66 13.98
CA LEU A 151 12.22 6.07 15.29
C LEU A 151 12.49 4.58 15.19
N ASP A 152 13.47 4.09 15.95
CA ASP A 152 13.78 2.67 16.10
C ASP A 152 13.19 2.20 17.45
N ARG A 153 12.23 1.28 17.40
CA ARG A 153 11.58 0.68 18.57
C ARG A 153 12.31 -0.56 19.09
N GLY A 154 13.48 -0.85 18.52
CA GLY A 154 14.22 -2.07 18.84
C GLY A 154 13.64 -3.33 18.20
N VAL A 155 14.34 -4.44 18.36
CA VAL A 155 13.93 -5.74 17.81
C VAL A 155 12.71 -6.28 18.59
N ASN A 156 12.60 -5.97 19.89
CA ASN A 156 11.46 -6.33 20.72
C ASN A 156 10.49 -5.15 20.85
N VAL A 157 9.68 -4.95 19.82
CA VAL A 157 8.71 -3.85 19.79
C VAL A 157 7.76 -3.93 21.00
N GLY A 158 7.64 -2.81 21.72
CA GLY A 158 6.83 -2.72 22.94
C GLY A 158 7.58 -3.09 24.24
N VAL A 159 8.81 -3.59 24.16
CA VAL A 159 9.70 -3.88 25.32
C VAL A 159 10.89 -2.93 25.33
N ASP A 160 11.52 -2.73 24.17
CA ASP A 160 12.66 -1.82 24.03
C ASP A 160 12.17 -0.36 24.05
N GLU A 161 12.96 0.54 24.66
CA GLU A 161 12.64 1.98 24.62
C GLU A 161 12.89 2.52 23.20
N PRO A 162 11.89 3.20 22.59
CA PRO A 162 12.04 3.80 21.27
C PRO A 162 13.14 4.86 21.24
N VAL A 163 14.03 4.79 20.26
CA VAL A 163 15.15 5.74 20.10
C VAL A 163 15.05 6.43 18.73
N GLU A 164 15.06 7.76 18.73
CA GLU A 164 15.21 8.52 17.49
C GLU A 164 16.66 8.47 17.01
N ARG A 165 16.86 8.08 15.76
CA ARG A 165 18.17 8.04 15.12
C ARG A 165 18.19 8.92 13.87
N GLU A 166 19.25 9.69 13.72
CA GLU A 166 19.56 10.37 12.48
C GLU A 166 20.48 9.49 11.63
N VAL A 167 20.06 9.22 10.41
CA VAL A 167 20.84 8.43 9.45
C VAL A 167 20.99 9.21 8.14
N SER A 168 22.07 8.95 7.45
CA SER A 168 22.32 9.53 6.14
C SER A 168 22.83 8.46 5.17
N GLY A 169 22.50 8.62 3.92
CA GLY A 169 22.95 7.74 2.86
C GLY A 169 23.13 8.50 1.56
N ILE A 170 23.92 7.91 0.68
CA ILE A 170 24.24 8.43 -0.65
C ILE A 170 23.89 7.35 -1.67
N GLY A 171 23.33 7.76 -2.80
CA GLY A 171 22.97 6.85 -3.89
C GLY A 171 22.60 7.59 -5.16
N ASN A 172 22.37 6.85 -6.23
CA ASN A 172 21.98 7.40 -7.53
C ASN A 172 20.52 7.94 -7.58
N GLY A 173 19.82 7.89 -6.45
CA GLY A 173 18.47 8.41 -6.28
C GLY A 173 17.98 8.21 -4.84
N PRO A 174 16.81 8.78 -4.48
CA PRO A 174 16.29 8.76 -3.11
C PRO A 174 16.15 7.35 -2.52
N ILE A 175 15.70 6.38 -3.31
CA ILE A 175 15.53 4.99 -2.88
C ILE A 175 16.89 4.36 -2.54
N ALA A 176 17.88 4.48 -3.45
CA ALA A 176 19.21 3.93 -3.22
C ALA A 176 19.91 4.61 -2.02
N ALA A 177 19.80 5.93 -1.90
CA ALA A 177 20.33 6.66 -0.77
C ALA A 177 19.66 6.24 0.56
N PHE A 178 18.36 5.94 0.54
CA PHE A 178 17.65 5.48 1.72
C PHE A 178 18.05 4.05 2.12
N LEU A 179 18.18 3.13 1.17
CA LEU A 179 18.68 1.78 1.43
C LEU A 179 20.08 1.80 2.05
N ASN A 180 20.95 2.68 1.53
CA ASN A 180 22.27 2.91 2.14
C ASN A 180 22.16 3.49 3.56
N ALA A 181 21.19 4.38 3.82
CA ALA A 181 20.96 4.92 5.16
C ALA A 181 20.47 3.87 6.15
N VAL A 182 19.54 2.99 5.74
CA VAL A 182 18.99 1.96 6.64
C VAL A 182 19.95 0.81 6.90
N SER A 183 20.97 0.62 6.09
CA SER A 183 22.05 -0.34 6.38
C SER A 183 22.77 -0.06 7.71
N ASN A 184 22.72 1.20 8.20
CA ASN A 184 23.23 1.57 9.52
C ASN A 184 22.48 0.89 10.70
N PHE A 185 21.30 0.32 10.45
CA PHE A 185 20.54 -0.48 11.41
C PHE A 185 20.90 -1.98 11.34
N GLY A 186 21.88 -2.37 10.52
CA GLY A 186 22.21 -3.76 10.25
C GLY A 186 21.19 -4.46 9.35
N ILE A 187 20.44 -3.69 8.56
CA ILE A 187 19.41 -4.21 7.67
C ILE A 187 19.94 -4.18 6.24
N GLU A 188 20.11 -5.35 5.65
CA GLU A 188 20.40 -5.48 4.22
C GLU A 188 19.08 -5.60 3.46
N ALA A 189 18.83 -4.65 2.57
CA ALA A 189 17.63 -4.61 1.76
C ALA A 189 17.94 -4.17 0.32
N SER A 190 17.27 -4.79 -0.63
CA SER A 190 17.33 -4.41 -2.05
C SER A 190 15.93 -4.38 -2.65
N VAL A 191 15.72 -3.47 -3.60
CA VAL A 191 14.43 -3.33 -4.31
C VAL A 191 14.42 -4.23 -5.53
N MET A 192 13.41 -5.10 -5.62
CA MET A 192 13.19 -6.04 -6.71
C MET A 192 12.16 -5.51 -7.72
N ASP A 193 11.13 -4.81 -7.23
CA ASP A 193 10.08 -4.21 -8.07
C ASP A 193 9.55 -2.94 -7.39
N TYR A 194 9.14 -1.97 -8.19
CA TYR A 194 8.65 -0.69 -7.72
C TYR A 194 7.55 -0.17 -8.64
N VAL A 195 6.41 0.17 -8.04
CA VAL A 195 5.27 0.78 -8.72
C VAL A 195 4.71 1.90 -7.88
N GLU A 196 4.34 3.00 -8.51
CA GLU A 196 3.66 4.12 -7.86
C GLU A 196 2.50 4.64 -8.72
N HIS A 197 1.54 5.26 -8.06
CA HIS A 197 0.49 6.03 -8.74
C HIS A 197 -0.13 7.07 -7.80
N THR A 198 -0.79 8.06 -8.37
CA THR A 198 -1.57 9.03 -7.62
C THR A 198 -2.94 8.46 -7.28
N MET A 199 -3.36 8.58 -6.01
CA MET A 199 -4.67 8.11 -5.54
C MET A 199 -5.80 9.10 -5.82
N SER A 200 -5.49 10.38 -6.03
CA SER A 200 -6.47 11.44 -6.28
C SER A 200 -5.94 12.48 -7.27
N VAL A 201 -6.82 13.34 -7.74
CA VAL A 201 -6.47 14.44 -8.66
C VAL A 201 -6.48 15.75 -7.88
N GLY A 202 -5.44 16.57 -8.01
CA GLY A 202 -5.32 17.87 -7.35
C GLY A 202 -3.92 18.14 -6.82
N THR A 203 -3.71 19.33 -6.26
CA THR A 203 -2.41 19.75 -5.69
C THR A 203 -2.03 18.99 -4.43
N ASP A 204 -3.03 18.49 -3.68
CA ASP A 204 -2.85 17.73 -2.45
C ASP A 204 -3.10 16.21 -2.70
N ALA A 205 -2.84 15.75 -3.95
CA ALA A 205 -3.02 14.36 -4.30
C ALA A 205 -2.08 13.47 -3.50
N MET A 206 -2.64 12.40 -2.92
CA MET A 206 -1.86 11.35 -2.27
C MET A 206 -1.22 10.45 -3.33
N ALA A 207 0.00 10.01 -3.08
CA ALA A 207 0.70 8.98 -3.84
C ALA A 207 0.70 7.67 -3.06
N ALA A 208 0.43 6.57 -3.73
CA ALA A 208 0.65 5.24 -3.22
C ALA A 208 1.86 4.62 -3.92
N SER A 209 2.80 4.13 -3.14
CA SER A 209 3.99 3.42 -3.60
C SER A 209 3.98 1.99 -3.09
N TYR A 210 4.35 1.06 -3.95
CA TYR A 210 4.44 -0.37 -3.69
C TYR A 210 5.86 -0.82 -4.02
N VAL A 211 6.54 -1.41 -3.06
CA VAL A 211 7.93 -1.83 -3.24
C VAL A 211 8.05 -3.30 -2.85
N GLU A 212 8.56 -4.12 -3.75
CA GLU A 212 8.98 -5.48 -3.44
C GLU A 212 10.44 -5.45 -3.03
N CYS A 213 10.73 -5.82 -1.81
CA CYS A 213 12.07 -5.85 -1.25
C CYS A 213 12.52 -7.27 -0.99
N GLN A 214 13.77 -7.54 -1.30
CA GLN A 214 14.52 -8.65 -0.75
C GLN A 214 15.28 -8.14 0.48
N ILE A 215 15.04 -8.76 1.64
CA ILE A 215 15.58 -8.33 2.94
C ILE A 215 16.28 -9.49 3.60
N GLY A 216 17.47 -9.25 4.15
CA GLY A 216 18.32 -10.24 4.81
C GLY A 216 19.57 -10.60 4.02
N GLU A 217 20.46 -11.35 4.65
CA GLU A 217 21.73 -11.83 4.09
C GLU A 217 21.50 -13.02 3.13
N GLU A 218 22.49 -13.31 2.27
CA GLU A 218 22.37 -14.27 1.14
C GLU A 218 21.73 -15.62 1.49
N ASP A 219 21.99 -16.16 2.69
CA ASP A 219 21.46 -17.47 3.11
C ASP A 219 20.09 -17.40 3.81
N ASN A 220 19.60 -16.22 4.16
CA ASN A 220 18.33 -16.02 4.89
C ASN A 220 17.60 -14.77 4.40
N THR A 221 17.21 -14.78 3.13
CA THR A 221 16.49 -13.65 2.54
C THR A 221 14.99 -13.89 2.51
N SER A 222 14.22 -12.87 2.82
CA SER A 222 12.78 -12.80 2.61
C SER A 222 12.45 -11.82 1.48
N ILE A 223 11.47 -12.19 0.64
CA ILE A 223 10.93 -11.28 -0.38
C ILE A 223 9.54 -10.87 0.06
N VAL A 224 9.35 -9.60 0.34
CA VAL A 224 8.12 -9.04 0.88
C VAL A 224 7.75 -7.74 0.19
N TRP A 225 6.45 -7.48 0.07
CA TRP A 225 5.94 -6.20 -0.38
C TRP A 225 5.76 -5.24 0.79
N GLY A 226 6.07 -3.97 0.56
CA GLY A 226 5.71 -2.88 1.43
C GLY A 226 4.87 -1.85 0.68
N VAL A 227 4.04 -1.14 1.41
CA VAL A 227 3.17 -0.08 0.88
C VAL A 227 3.39 1.20 1.67
N GLY A 228 3.45 2.32 0.96
CA GLY A 228 3.54 3.64 1.57
C GLY A 228 2.56 4.61 0.89
N ILE A 229 1.93 5.43 1.68
CA ILE A 229 1.01 6.46 1.22
C ILE A 229 1.44 7.79 1.80
N ASP A 230 1.61 8.80 0.95
CA ASP A 230 1.99 10.16 1.37
C ASP A 230 1.63 11.17 0.27
N THR A 231 1.60 12.46 0.60
CA THR A 231 1.47 13.54 -0.39
C THR A 231 2.75 13.72 -1.21
N SER A 232 3.90 13.34 -0.65
CA SER A 232 5.19 13.31 -1.35
C SER A 232 5.47 11.93 -1.92
N ILE A 233 5.69 11.85 -3.22
CA ILE A 233 6.07 10.60 -3.93
C ILE A 233 7.33 9.98 -3.31
N VAL A 234 8.32 10.80 -3.00
CA VAL A 234 9.55 10.31 -2.35
C VAL A 234 9.24 9.73 -0.97
N THR A 235 8.48 10.45 -0.16
CA THR A 235 8.14 9.97 1.19
C THR A 235 7.29 8.70 1.15
N SER A 236 6.33 8.58 0.22
CA SER A 236 5.54 7.36 0.05
C SER A 236 6.40 6.16 -0.31
N SER A 237 7.41 6.34 -1.18
CA SER A 237 8.36 5.28 -1.55
C SER A 237 9.21 4.82 -0.37
N LEU A 238 9.70 5.76 0.45
CA LEU A 238 10.50 5.43 1.64
C LEU A 238 9.65 4.77 2.73
N LYS A 239 8.41 5.20 2.90
CA LYS A 239 7.43 4.53 3.79
C LYS A 239 7.15 3.09 3.32
N ALA A 240 7.07 2.86 2.00
CA ALA A 240 6.91 1.51 1.46
C ALA A 240 8.11 0.61 1.79
N ILE A 241 9.33 1.10 1.70
CA ILE A 241 10.53 0.34 2.09
C ILE A 241 10.49 0.02 3.60
N ILE A 242 10.15 0.99 4.44
CA ILE A 242 10.00 0.75 5.89
C ILE A 242 8.90 -0.28 6.17
N SER A 243 7.78 -0.20 5.47
CA SER A 243 6.72 -1.21 5.57
C SER A 243 7.23 -2.62 5.24
N ALA A 244 8.00 -2.77 4.16
CA ALA A 244 8.60 -4.05 3.79
C ALA A 244 9.59 -4.55 4.87
N ILE A 245 10.47 -3.68 5.36
CA ILE A 245 11.43 -4.03 6.44
C ILE A 245 10.69 -4.50 7.69
N ASN A 246 9.74 -3.72 8.17
CA ASN A 246 8.97 -4.07 9.36
C ASN A 246 8.21 -5.39 9.21
N ARG A 247 7.68 -5.68 8.01
CA ARG A 247 6.99 -6.94 7.72
C ARG A 247 7.93 -8.14 7.65
N SER A 248 9.17 -7.95 7.24
CA SER A 248 10.16 -9.04 7.20
C SER A 248 10.61 -9.49 8.59
N GLU A 249 10.45 -8.63 9.61
CA GLU A 249 10.78 -8.92 11.00
C GLU A 249 9.56 -9.45 11.80
N ARG A 250 8.39 -9.57 11.16
CA ARG A 250 7.13 -10.04 11.78
C ARG A 250 6.96 -11.55 11.61
#